data_b9ecb95d627067c37fe790fe74a463b5
#
_entry.id   b9ecb95d627067c37fe790fe74a463b5
#
_cell.length_a   1.000
_cell.length_b   1.000
_cell.length_c   1.000
_cell.angle_alpha   90.00
_cell.angle_beta   90.00
_cell.angle_gamma   90.00
#
_symmetry.space_group_name_H-M   'P 1'
#
loop_
_entity.id
_entity.type
_entity.pdbx_description
1 polymer ?
#
loop_
_entity_poly.entity_id
_entity_poly.type
_entity_poly.pdbx_seq_one_letter_code
_entity_poly.pdbx_strand_id
1 'polypeptide(L)'
;MKDTDEAVRPGPLSIRTDCVDGIRVVTVHGEIDHTSRDTLHRALTPAPDGGRPRTVIDLGGVSFMDSSGVNVLIAAHQSATGADGWLRLADPQESVLRLVRLVGLDTVIPCHPTLQQALRG
;
A
#
# COMPACT_ATOMS: atom_id res chain seq x y z
N MET A 1 -26.37 -9.12 13.23
CA MET A 1 -26.02 -8.76 12.77
C MET A 1 -25.54 -8.60 12.31
N LYS A 2 -25.65 -8.69 12.27
CA LYS A 2 -25.20 -8.32 11.73
C LYS A 2 -24.56 -8.09 11.17
N ASP A 3 -24.60 -8.14 11.29
CA ASP A 3 -24.02 -7.80 10.65
C ASP A 3 -23.57 -7.81 9.97
N THR A 4 -23.77 -8.04 10.11
CA THR A 4 -23.36 -7.84 9.44
C THR A 4 -23.11 -7.67 8.70
N ASP A 5 -23.23 -7.69 8.68
CA ASP A 5 -22.97 -7.39 7.97
C ASP A 5 -22.63 -7.07 7.57
N GLU A 6 -22.79 -7.09 7.70
CA GLU A 6 -22.34 -6.61 7.48
C GLU A 6 -21.92 -6.58 6.95
N ALA A 7 -22.10 -6.83 6.90
CA ALA A 7 -21.63 -6.64 6.41
C ALA A 7 -21.06 -6.65 5.68
N VAL A 8 -20.93 -6.95 5.59
CA VAL A 8 -20.33 -6.82 4.83
C VAL A 8 -20.38 -6.23 3.84
N ARG A 9 -19.96 -5.57 3.57
CA ARG A 9 -19.95 -4.82 2.69
C ARG A 9 -18.81 -4.63 2.05
N PRO A 10 -18.78 -4.52 0.97
CA PRO A 10 -17.59 -4.40 0.30
C PRO A 10 -17.10 -3.13 0.52
N GLY A 11 -16.42 -2.77 -0.06
CA GLY A 11 -16.03 -1.65 0.00
C GLY A 11 -15.14 -1.47 0.83
N PRO A 12 -15.19 -1.41 1.97
CA PRO A 12 -14.13 -0.90 2.74
C PRO A 12 -12.86 -1.59 2.47
N LEU A 13 -11.84 -0.82 2.45
CA LEU A 13 -10.50 -1.32 2.35
C LEU A 13 -10.18 -2.08 3.63
N SER A 14 -9.58 -3.25 3.48
CA SER A 14 -9.11 -4.05 4.60
C SER A 14 -7.58 -3.99 4.62
N ILE A 15 -7.00 -3.66 5.77
CA ILE A 15 -5.56 -3.49 5.89
C ILE A 15 -5.06 -4.25 7.10
N ARG A 16 -3.98 -5.02 6.89
CA ARG A 16 -3.28 -5.70 7.96
C ARG A 16 -1.82 -5.29 7.91
N THR A 17 -1.23 -5.06 9.08
CA THR A 17 0.16 -4.68 9.19
C THR A 17 0.93 -5.72 9.98
N ASP A 18 2.03 -6.19 9.41
CA ASP A 18 2.93 -7.13 10.05
C ASP A 18 4.35 -6.56 9.99
N CYS A 19 5.26 -7.15 10.75
CA CYS A 19 6.65 -6.76 10.73
C CYS A 19 7.51 -7.99 10.42
N VAL A 20 8.33 -7.88 9.37
CA VAL A 20 9.21 -8.97 8.93
C VAL A 20 10.63 -8.41 8.86
N ASP A 21 11.50 -8.87 9.71
CA ASP A 21 12.91 -8.46 9.73
C ASP A 21 13.08 -6.94 9.77
N GLY A 22 12.26 -6.28 10.57
CA GLY A 22 12.29 -4.83 10.70
C GLY A 22 11.59 -4.07 9.58
N ILE A 23 11.01 -4.77 8.63
CA ILE A 23 10.27 -4.17 7.53
C ILE A 23 8.78 -4.28 7.84
N ARG A 24 8.08 -3.16 7.74
CA ARG A 24 6.64 -3.14 7.92
C ARG A 24 5.97 -3.61 6.63
N VAL A 25 5.18 -4.66 6.71
CA VAL A 25 4.43 -5.18 5.57
C VAL A 25 2.97 -4.79 5.75
N VAL A 26 2.49 -3.97 4.85
CA VAL A 26 1.09 -3.50 4.86
C VAL A 26 0.35 -4.26 3.78
N THR A 27 -0.51 -5.19 4.18
CA THR A 27 -1.28 -6.02 3.25
C THR A 27 -2.64 -5.37 3.06
N VAL A 28 -2.99 -5.08 1.81
CA VAL A 28 -4.19 -4.33 1.47
C VAL A 28 -5.11 -5.20 0.64
N HIS A 29 -6.39 -5.22 0.99
CA HIS A 29 -7.43 -5.91 0.22
C HIS A 29 -8.56 -4.94 -0.09
N GLY A 30 -9.11 -5.04 -1.29
CA GLY A 30 -10.26 -4.25 -1.68
C GLY A 30 -9.94 -3.27 -2.77
N GLU A 31 -10.64 -2.15 -2.76
CA GLU A 31 -10.50 -1.11 -3.79
C GLU A 31 -9.94 0.16 -3.18
N ILE A 32 -8.97 0.74 -3.85
CA ILE A 32 -8.36 2.00 -3.43
C ILE A 32 -8.92 3.12 -4.31
N ASP A 33 -9.81 3.91 -3.74
CA ASP A 33 -10.44 5.02 -4.44
C ASP A 33 -10.53 6.23 -3.51
N HIS A 34 -11.26 7.27 -3.92
CA HIS A 34 -11.32 8.49 -3.13
C HIS A 34 -12.05 8.28 -1.79
N THR A 35 -12.87 7.22 -1.65
CA THR A 35 -13.58 6.96 -0.40
C THR A 35 -12.71 6.18 0.59
N SER A 36 -11.73 5.43 0.12
CA SER A 36 -10.86 4.62 0.97
C SER A 36 -9.45 5.19 1.15
N ARG A 37 -9.14 6.27 0.45
CA ARG A 37 -7.78 6.82 0.47
C ARG A 37 -7.32 7.23 1.87
N ASP A 38 -8.23 7.76 2.69
CA ASP A 38 -7.84 8.20 4.03
C ASP A 38 -7.48 7.02 4.91
N THR A 39 -8.19 5.91 4.76
CA THR A 39 -7.88 4.67 5.47
C THR A 39 -6.47 4.20 5.11
N LEU A 40 -6.16 4.18 3.82
CA LEU A 40 -4.84 3.79 3.35
C LEU A 40 -3.77 4.77 3.83
N HIS A 41 -4.03 6.05 3.72
CA HIS A 41 -3.07 7.08 4.15
C HIS A 41 -2.70 6.91 5.62
N ARG A 42 -3.71 6.70 6.48
CA ARG A 42 -3.44 6.51 7.91
C ARG A 42 -2.62 5.26 8.17
N ALA A 43 -2.90 4.19 7.43
CA ALA A 43 -2.14 2.95 7.60
C ALA A 43 -0.69 3.09 7.16
N LEU A 44 -0.40 3.98 6.24
CA LEU A 44 0.95 4.20 5.72
C LEU A 44 1.72 5.28 6.47
N THR A 45 1.07 5.99 7.38
CA THR A 45 1.75 7.01 8.17
C THR A 45 2.75 6.33 9.10
N PRO A 46 4.03 6.78 9.11
CA PRO A 46 5.03 6.15 9.95
C PRO A 46 4.71 6.32 11.43
N ALA A 47 5.17 5.36 12.23
CA ALA A 47 5.04 5.46 13.66
C ALA A 47 5.85 6.66 14.18
N PRO A 48 5.40 7.30 15.24
CA PRO A 48 6.07 8.51 15.74
C PRO A 48 7.36 8.24 16.50
N ASP A 49 7.82 7.00 16.55
CA ASP A 49 9.02 6.65 17.30
C ASP A 49 10.32 7.08 16.64
N GLY A 50 10.25 7.66 15.46
CA GLY A 50 11.42 8.22 14.81
C GLY A 50 12.33 7.24 14.12
N GLY A 51 11.96 5.98 14.03
CA GLY A 51 12.73 5.02 13.26
C GLY A 51 12.66 5.29 11.76
N ARG A 52 13.58 4.69 11.00
CA ARG A 52 13.55 4.77 9.55
C ARG A 52 12.40 3.90 9.04
N PRO A 53 11.42 4.48 8.36
CA PRO A 53 10.30 3.68 7.87
C PRO A 53 10.74 2.84 6.67
N ARG A 54 10.69 1.53 6.82
CA ARG A 54 10.94 0.58 5.75
C ARG A 54 9.64 -0.17 5.55
N THR A 55 8.97 0.08 4.44
CA THR A 55 7.60 -0.38 4.25
C THR A 55 7.45 -1.06 2.89
N VAL A 56 6.84 -2.23 2.90
CA VAL A 56 6.38 -2.92 1.69
C VAL A 56 4.86 -2.93 1.72
N ILE A 57 4.23 -2.49 0.65
CA ILE A 57 2.79 -2.56 0.49
C ILE A 57 2.48 -3.73 -0.42
N ASP A 58 1.82 -4.74 0.14
CA ASP A 58 1.39 -5.91 -0.62
C ASP A 58 0.04 -5.61 -1.25
N LEU A 59 0.03 -5.50 -2.57
CA LEU A 59 -1.15 -5.13 -3.35
C LEU A 59 -1.88 -6.34 -3.92
N GLY A 60 -1.50 -7.55 -3.51
CA GLY A 60 -2.08 -8.78 -4.08
C GLY A 60 -3.59 -8.88 -3.92
N GLY A 61 -4.14 -8.29 -2.88
CA GLY A 61 -5.58 -8.28 -2.64
C GLY A 61 -6.31 -7.06 -3.18
N VAL A 62 -5.63 -6.16 -3.90
CA VAL A 62 -6.24 -4.93 -4.41
C VAL A 62 -6.76 -5.19 -5.82
N SER A 63 -8.08 -5.09 -5.98
CA SER A 63 -8.73 -5.34 -7.26
C SER A 63 -8.85 -4.09 -8.12
N PHE A 64 -8.73 -2.90 -7.52
CA PHE A 64 -8.90 -1.65 -8.23
C PHE A 64 -8.12 -0.55 -7.52
N MET A 65 -7.52 0.35 -8.31
CA MET A 65 -6.90 1.56 -7.79
C MET A 65 -7.06 2.66 -8.79
N ASP A 66 -7.41 3.86 -8.32
CA ASP A 66 -7.51 5.04 -9.16
C ASP A 66 -6.41 6.05 -8.79
N SER A 67 -6.52 7.26 -9.32
CA SER A 67 -5.51 8.29 -9.06
C SER A 67 -5.45 8.71 -7.60
N SER A 68 -6.53 8.54 -6.84
CA SER A 68 -6.49 8.82 -5.40
C SER A 68 -5.48 7.91 -4.72
N GLY A 69 -5.46 6.62 -5.09
CA GLY A 69 -4.48 5.68 -4.57
C GLY A 69 -3.07 6.03 -4.98
N VAL A 70 -2.88 6.41 -6.24
CA VAL A 70 -1.55 6.83 -6.72
C VAL A 70 -1.03 7.99 -5.88
N ASN A 71 -1.87 8.98 -5.61
CA ASN A 71 -1.47 10.14 -4.83
C ASN A 71 -1.08 9.76 -3.41
N VAL A 72 -1.82 8.85 -2.78
CA VAL A 72 -1.49 8.38 -1.43
C VAL A 72 -0.13 7.66 -1.42
N LEU A 73 0.13 6.83 -2.43
CA LEU A 73 1.40 6.11 -2.52
C LEU A 73 2.57 7.06 -2.72
N ILE A 74 2.40 8.09 -3.55
CA ILE A 74 3.44 9.10 -3.75
C ILE A 74 3.72 9.86 -2.45
N ALA A 75 2.67 10.26 -1.74
CA ALA A 75 2.83 10.97 -0.47
C ALA A 75 3.54 10.09 0.56
N ALA A 76 3.18 8.81 0.63
CA ALA A 76 3.82 7.87 1.54
C ALA A 76 5.29 7.67 1.19
N HIS A 77 5.60 7.60 -0.11
CA HIS A 77 6.99 7.49 -0.57
C HIS A 77 7.81 8.71 -0.16
N GLN A 78 7.27 9.91 -0.36
CA GLN A 78 7.95 11.14 0.01
C GLN A 78 8.18 11.21 1.52
N SER A 79 7.20 10.79 2.30
CA SER A 79 7.31 10.77 3.75
C SER A 79 8.38 9.77 4.20
N ALA A 80 8.42 8.59 3.60
CA ALA A 80 9.41 7.57 3.96
C ALA A 80 10.82 8.03 3.60
N THR A 81 11.02 8.55 2.39
CA THR A 81 12.36 8.99 1.96
C THR A 81 12.82 10.20 2.75
N GLY A 82 11.91 11.08 3.14
CA GLY A 82 12.23 12.22 3.99
C GLY A 82 12.68 11.82 5.39
N ALA A 83 12.38 10.59 5.81
CA ALA A 83 12.80 10.04 7.11
C ALA A 83 13.91 9.00 6.95
N ASP A 84 14.63 9.03 5.81
CA ASP A 84 15.72 8.09 5.49
C ASP A 84 15.25 6.65 5.37
N GLY A 85 13.99 6.45 5.07
CA GLY A 85 13.42 5.13 4.83
C GLY A 85 13.10 4.91 3.37
N TRP A 86 12.21 3.96 3.12
CA TRP A 86 11.82 3.64 1.75
C TRP A 86 10.43 2.98 1.74
N LEU A 87 9.83 3.01 0.56
CA LEU A 87 8.56 2.35 0.27
C LEU A 87 8.73 1.50 -0.97
N ARG A 88 8.18 0.27 -0.94
CA ARG A 88 8.17 -0.62 -2.09
C ARG A 88 6.78 -1.21 -2.25
N LEU A 89 6.42 -1.52 -3.50
CA LEU A 89 5.16 -2.19 -3.82
C LEU A 89 5.44 -3.65 -4.16
N ALA A 90 4.50 -4.53 -3.84
CA ALA A 90 4.66 -5.96 -4.08
C ALA A 90 3.39 -6.58 -4.63
N ASP A 91 3.57 -7.52 -5.55
CA ASP A 91 2.54 -8.45 -6.03
C ASP A 91 1.28 -7.77 -6.54
N PRO A 92 1.38 -6.71 -7.36
CA PRO A 92 0.16 -6.05 -7.85
C PRO A 92 -0.58 -6.95 -8.83
N GLN A 93 -1.91 -6.94 -8.75
CA GLN A 93 -2.73 -7.57 -9.78
C GLN A 93 -2.51 -6.85 -11.11
N GLU A 94 -2.84 -7.51 -12.20
CA GLU A 94 -2.51 -7.00 -13.53
C GLU A 94 -3.10 -5.61 -13.78
N SER A 95 -4.35 -5.38 -13.38
CA SER A 95 -4.99 -4.08 -13.60
C SER A 95 -4.31 -2.97 -12.81
N VAL A 96 -3.87 -3.27 -11.61
CA VAL A 96 -3.16 -2.31 -10.77
C VAL A 96 -1.76 -2.05 -11.33
N LEU A 97 -1.07 -3.10 -11.76
CA LEU A 97 0.25 -2.96 -12.37
C LEU A 97 0.19 -2.11 -13.63
N ARG A 98 -0.86 -2.29 -14.43
CA ARG A 98 -1.04 -1.51 -15.64
C ARG A 98 -1.15 -0.01 -15.31
N LEU A 99 -1.93 0.32 -14.29
CA LEU A 99 -2.04 1.72 -13.86
C LEU A 99 -0.71 2.25 -13.35
N VAL A 100 0.00 1.45 -12.53
CA VAL A 100 1.30 1.83 -11.98
C VAL A 100 2.27 2.20 -13.11
N ARG A 101 2.31 1.36 -14.15
CA ARG A 101 3.19 1.60 -15.30
C ARG A 101 2.73 2.79 -16.14
N LEU A 102 1.43 2.91 -16.32
CA LEU A 102 0.88 3.97 -17.16
C LEU A 102 1.19 5.35 -16.61
N VAL A 103 1.10 5.51 -15.30
CA VAL A 103 1.39 6.81 -14.67
C VAL A 103 2.86 6.98 -14.30
N GLY A 104 3.70 5.97 -14.56
CA GLY A 104 5.13 6.05 -14.27
C GLY A 104 5.48 5.90 -12.80
N LEU A 105 4.55 5.37 -11.99
CA LEU A 105 4.79 5.24 -10.55
C LEU A 105 5.96 4.31 -10.27
N ASP A 106 6.16 3.28 -11.10
CA ASP A 106 7.24 2.31 -10.94
C ASP A 106 8.62 2.91 -11.19
N THR A 107 8.70 4.10 -11.76
CA THR A 107 9.97 4.81 -11.89
C THR A 107 10.34 5.55 -10.61
N VAL A 108 9.39 5.73 -9.71
CA VAL A 108 9.59 6.45 -8.45
C VAL A 108 9.60 5.48 -7.28
N ILE A 109 8.67 4.52 -7.27
CA ILE A 109 8.54 3.54 -6.20
C ILE A 109 8.80 2.16 -6.79
N PRO A 110 9.82 1.43 -6.29
CA PRO A 110 10.09 0.10 -6.82
C PRO A 110 8.87 -0.81 -6.68
N CYS A 111 8.56 -1.52 -7.75
CA CYS A 111 7.41 -2.43 -7.78
C CYS A 111 7.92 -3.82 -8.09
N HIS A 112 7.73 -4.74 -7.16
CA HIS A 112 8.26 -6.10 -7.26
C HIS A 112 7.14 -7.10 -7.57
N PRO A 113 7.41 -8.14 -8.35
CA PRO A 113 6.36 -9.11 -8.70
C PRO A 113 5.89 -9.96 -7.52
N THR A 114 6.70 -10.10 -6.47
CA THR A 114 6.34 -10.88 -5.30
C THR A 114 6.71 -10.16 -4.03
N LEU A 115 6.03 -10.52 -2.95
CA LEU A 115 6.36 -9.98 -1.62
C LEU A 115 7.80 -10.32 -1.23
N GLN A 116 8.23 -11.54 -1.50
CA GLN A 116 9.59 -11.97 -1.14
C GLN A 116 10.64 -11.10 -1.83
N GLN A 117 10.45 -10.80 -3.09
CA GLN A 117 11.37 -9.95 -3.82
C GLN A 117 11.38 -8.53 -3.26
N ALA A 118 10.21 -8.01 -2.89
CA ALA A 118 10.13 -6.68 -2.29
C ALA A 118 10.84 -6.61 -0.95
N LEU A 119 10.79 -7.68 -0.17
CA LEU A 119 11.46 -7.74 1.13
C LEU A 119 12.98 -7.77 0.99
N ARG A 120 13.48 -8.38 -0.06
CA ARG A 120 14.92 -8.42 -0.31
C ARG A 120 15.43 -7.12 -0.93
N GLY A 121 14.56 -6.48 -1.68
CA GLY A 121 14.93 -5.26 -2.34
C GLY A 121 15.98 -5.41 -3.33
#